data_122b50e38eaef86c60a21b339bc2a72a
#
_entry.id   122b50e38eaef86c60a21b339bc2a72a
#
_cell.length_a   1.000
_cell.length_b   1.000
_cell.length_c   1.000
_cell.angle_alpha   90.00
_cell.angle_beta   90.00
_cell.angle_gamma   90.00
#
_symmetry.space_group_name_H-M   'P 1'
#
loop_
_entity.id
_entity.type
_entity.pdbx_description
1 polymer ?
#
loop_
_entity_poly.entity_id
_entity_poly.type
_entity_poly.pdbx_seq_one_letter_code
_entity_poly.pdbx_strand_id
1 'polypeptide(L)'
;MFYKRQGIPEEDEIVLCKVTQILPNSVFVEIVEYEKQGMVHISEIAPGRIRNLREYVSVGREIVCKVLRINHERGHIDLSLRR
;
A
#
# COMPACT_ATOMS: atom_id res chain seq x y z
N MET A 1 12.02 -0.38 20.49
CA MET A 1 10.60 -0.67 20.72
C MET A 1 9.74 0.02 19.66
N PHE A 2 8.79 -0.71 19.14
CA PHE A 2 7.92 -0.17 18.11
C PHE A 2 6.56 0.13 18.68
N TYR A 3 6.09 1.34 18.42
CA TYR A 3 4.75 1.72 18.79
C TYR A 3 3.85 1.63 17.58
N LYS A 4 2.68 1.06 17.77
CA LYS A 4 1.65 1.15 16.76
C LYS A 4 1.06 2.54 16.86
N ARG A 5 1.08 3.25 15.75
CA ARG A 5 0.49 4.58 15.70
C ARG A 5 -1.01 4.46 15.63
N GLN A 6 -1.67 5.32 16.37
CA GLN A 6 -3.14 5.40 16.33
C GLN A 6 -3.57 6.36 15.23
N GLY A 7 -4.76 6.10 14.68
CA GLY A 7 -5.32 6.92 13.64
C GLY A 7 -4.95 6.44 12.25
N ILE A 8 -4.73 7.38 11.35
CA ILE A 8 -4.39 7.11 9.96
C ILE A 8 -3.15 7.92 9.57
N PRO A 9 -2.40 7.46 8.56
CA PRO A 9 -1.23 8.20 8.08
C PRO A 9 -1.66 9.48 7.38
N GLU A 10 -0.72 10.38 7.20
CA GLU A 10 -0.94 11.62 6.44
C GLU A 10 -0.56 11.41 4.98
N GLU A 11 -1.12 12.26 4.10
CA GLU A 11 -0.72 12.27 2.70
C GLU A 11 0.78 12.57 2.59
N ASP A 12 1.40 11.93 1.61
CA ASP A 12 2.85 11.99 1.35
C ASP A 12 3.73 11.31 2.40
N GLU A 13 3.13 10.71 3.41
CA GLU A 13 3.90 9.95 4.40
C GLU A 13 4.42 8.65 3.79
N ILE A 14 5.65 8.27 4.16
CA ILE A 14 6.24 7.00 3.75
C ILE A 14 5.95 5.98 4.84
N VAL A 15 5.34 4.87 4.45
CA VAL A 15 4.90 3.84 5.40
C VAL A 15 5.35 2.45 4.96
N LEU A 16 5.56 1.59 5.93
CA LEU A 16 5.85 0.17 5.68
C LEU A 16 4.53 -0.57 5.55
N CYS A 17 4.41 -1.33 4.48
CA CYS A 17 3.19 -2.08 4.17
C CYS A 17 3.50 -3.55 3.96
N LYS A 18 2.54 -4.40 4.30
CA LYS A 18 2.62 -5.83 4.05
C LYS A 18 1.54 -6.22 3.06
N VAL A 19 1.94 -6.90 1.99
CA VAL A 19 1.00 -7.33 0.95
C VAL A 19 0.09 -8.41 1.50
N THR A 20 -1.22 -8.16 1.44
CA THR A 20 -2.22 -9.12 1.94
C THR A 20 -2.98 -9.81 0.82
N GLN A 21 -3.18 -9.14 -0.31
CA GLN A 21 -3.91 -9.71 -1.43
C GLN A 21 -3.48 -9.06 -2.73
N ILE A 22 -3.35 -9.85 -3.79
CA ILE A 22 -3.00 -9.37 -5.13
C ILE A 22 -4.21 -9.55 -6.04
N LEU A 23 -4.67 -8.45 -6.62
CA LEU A 23 -5.77 -8.42 -7.56
C LEU A 23 -5.22 -8.12 -8.97
N PRO A 24 -6.04 -8.30 -10.04
CA PRO A 24 -5.55 -8.04 -11.39
C PRO A 24 -5.06 -6.63 -11.63
N ASN A 25 -5.66 -5.63 -10.97
CA ASN A 25 -5.36 -4.23 -11.23
C ASN A 25 -4.81 -3.50 -10.01
N SER A 26 -4.64 -4.20 -8.89
CA SER A 26 -4.22 -3.55 -7.66
C SER A 26 -3.70 -4.57 -6.65
N VAL A 27 -3.10 -4.06 -5.59
CA VAL A 27 -2.59 -4.87 -4.49
C VAL A 27 -3.13 -4.29 -3.20
N PHE A 28 -3.75 -5.13 -2.39
CA PHE A 28 -4.15 -4.73 -1.04
C PHE A 28 -2.99 -4.96 -0.08
N VAL A 29 -2.79 -4.00 0.80
CA VAL A 29 -1.72 -4.05 1.77
C VAL A 29 -2.24 -3.61 3.13
N GLU A 30 -1.54 -4.05 4.17
CA GLU A 30 -1.76 -3.56 5.52
C GLU A 30 -0.63 -2.58 5.86
N ILE A 31 -1.01 -1.38 6.30
CA ILE A 31 -0.03 -0.41 6.77
C ILE A 31 0.34 -0.81 8.19
N VAL A 32 1.54 -1.35 8.34
CA VAL A 32 1.93 -2.06 9.57
C VAL A 32 1.85 -1.17 10.81
N GLU A 33 2.35 0.05 10.73
CA GLU A 33 2.40 0.95 11.87
C GLU A 33 1.02 1.40 12.35
N TYR A 34 0.06 1.48 11.44
CA TYR A 34 -1.28 2.01 11.73
C TYR A 34 -2.33 0.92 11.82
N GLU A 35 -2.00 -0.30 11.42
CA GLU A 35 -2.94 -1.42 11.33
C GLU A 35 -4.16 -1.07 10.47
N LYS A 36 -3.93 -0.29 9.42
CA LYS A 36 -4.96 0.12 8.47
C LYS A 36 -4.72 -0.55 7.14
N GLN A 37 -5.79 -0.80 6.41
CA GLN A 37 -5.71 -1.39 5.09
C GLN A 37 -5.59 -0.31 4.03
N GLY A 38 -4.71 -0.53 3.06
CA GLY A 38 -4.53 0.37 1.94
C GLY A 38 -4.51 -0.39 0.64
N MET A 39 -4.42 0.35 -0.47
CA MET A 39 -4.40 -0.22 -1.81
C MET A 39 -3.36 0.47 -2.65
N VAL A 40 -2.61 -0.33 -3.42
CA VAL A 40 -1.66 0.18 -4.41
C VAL A 40 -2.20 -0.18 -5.79
N HIS A 41 -2.59 0.83 -6.57
CA HIS A 41 -3.08 0.61 -7.92
C HIS A 41 -1.93 0.18 -8.84
N ILE A 42 -2.25 -0.60 -9.87
CA ILE A 42 -1.24 -1.13 -10.79
C ILE A 42 -0.36 -0.03 -11.40
N SER A 43 -0.95 1.13 -11.71
CA SER A 43 -0.21 2.26 -12.27
C SER A 43 0.82 2.84 -11.30
N GLU A 44 0.67 2.58 -10.01
CA GLU A 44 1.56 3.07 -8.96
C GLU A 44 2.62 2.04 -8.54
N ILE A 45 2.62 0.85 -9.16
CA ILE A 45 3.62 -0.18 -8.89
C ILE A 45 4.77 -0.07 -9.87
N ALA A 46 4.45 0.07 -11.16
CA ALA A 46 5.46 0.25 -12.19
C ALA A 46 4.85 1.00 -13.37
N PRO A 47 5.63 1.86 -14.05
CA PRO A 47 5.14 2.52 -15.25
C PRO A 47 5.02 1.49 -16.39
N GLY A 48 4.04 1.71 -17.27
CA GLY A 48 3.84 0.87 -18.44
C GLY A 48 3.00 -0.36 -18.17
N ARG A 49 3.07 -1.31 -19.09
CA ARG A 49 2.26 -2.52 -19.00
C ARG A 49 2.86 -3.52 -18.03
N ILE A 50 2.02 -4.01 -17.13
CA ILE A 50 2.38 -5.08 -16.22
C ILE A 50 1.47 -6.26 -16.56
N ARG A 51 2.08 -7.38 -16.94
CA ARG A 51 1.31 -8.58 -17.24
C ARG A 51 0.89 -9.31 -15.98
N ASN A 52 1.76 -9.30 -14.98
CA ASN A 52 1.52 -10.05 -13.76
C ASN A 52 2.11 -9.28 -12.58
N LEU A 53 1.23 -8.80 -11.72
CA LEU A 53 1.64 -8.08 -10.51
C LEU A 53 2.51 -8.92 -9.59
N ARG A 54 2.34 -10.25 -9.63
CA ARG A 54 3.12 -11.15 -8.78
C ARG A 54 4.60 -11.15 -9.12
N GLU A 55 4.98 -10.66 -10.28
CA GLU A 55 6.39 -10.48 -10.64
C GLU A 55 7.04 -9.36 -9.83
N TYR A 56 6.23 -8.43 -9.34
CA TYR A 56 6.73 -7.27 -8.60
C TYR A 56 6.53 -7.40 -7.10
N VAL A 57 5.44 -8.05 -6.68
CA VAL A 57 5.10 -8.19 -5.28
C VAL A 57 4.55 -9.59 -5.03
N SER A 58 4.64 -10.05 -3.79
CA SER A 58 4.04 -11.32 -3.39
C SER A 58 3.35 -11.16 -2.04
N VAL A 59 2.33 -11.99 -1.81
CA VAL A 59 1.58 -11.96 -0.56
C VAL A 59 2.53 -12.26 0.61
N GLY A 60 2.42 -11.46 1.66
CA GLY A 60 3.27 -11.56 2.83
C GLY A 60 4.55 -10.75 2.76
N ARG A 61 4.88 -10.21 1.59
CA ARG A 61 6.08 -9.39 1.42
C ARG A 61 5.85 -8.00 2.00
N GLU A 62 6.87 -7.48 2.65
CA GLU A 62 6.84 -6.11 3.14
C GLU A 62 7.39 -5.18 2.06
N ILE A 63 6.69 -4.07 1.83
CA ILE A 63 7.07 -3.07 0.83
C ILE A 63 6.93 -1.69 1.44
N VAL A 64 7.67 -0.74 0.90
CA VAL A 64 7.61 0.65 1.33
C VAL A 64 6.74 1.42 0.36
N CYS A 65 5.76 2.11 0.88
CA CYS A 65 4.80 2.86 0.07
C CYS A 65 4.70 4.30 0.53
N LYS A 66 4.28 5.16 -0.39
CA LYS A 66 3.97 6.55 -0.09
C LYS A 66 2.46 6.73 -0.14
N VAL A 67 1.92 7.41 0.87
CA VAL A 67 0.48 7.71 0.92
C VAL A 67 0.16 8.79 -0.10
N LEU A 68 -0.68 8.46 -1.07
CA LEU A 68 -1.09 9.40 -2.11
C LEU A 68 -2.33 10.16 -1.71
N ARG A 69 -3.32 9.45 -1.19
CA ARG A 69 -4.63 10.00 -0.96
C ARG A 69 -5.35 9.21 0.12
N ILE A 70 -6.13 9.90 0.92
CA ILE A 70 -6.91 9.27 1.98
C ILE A 70 -8.36 9.69 1.81
N ASN A 71 -9.25 8.69 1.71
CA ASN A 71 -10.69 8.93 1.69
C ASN A 71 -11.22 8.58 3.09
N HIS A 72 -11.42 9.60 3.90
CA HIS A 72 -11.83 9.42 5.30
C HIS A 72 -13.23 8.85 5.44
N GLU A 73 -14.11 9.17 4.50
CA GLU A 73 -15.49 8.69 4.55
C GLU A 73 -15.57 7.19 4.35
N ARG A 74 -14.78 6.67 3.44
CA ARG A 74 -14.78 5.24 3.12
C ARG A 74 -13.67 4.46 3.82
N GLY A 75 -12.76 5.17 4.44
CA GLY A 75 -11.61 4.54 5.07
C GLY A 75 -10.61 3.96 4.08
N HIS A 76 -10.58 4.48 2.86
CA HIS A 76 -9.65 4.01 1.83
C HIS A 76 -8.38 4.83 1.82
N ILE A 77 -7.24 4.15 1.70
CA ILE A 77 -5.94 4.79 1.62
C ILE A 77 -5.28 4.32 0.33
N ASP A 78 -5.01 5.27 -0.57
CA ASP A 78 -4.35 4.99 -1.83
C ASP A 78 -2.86 5.21 -1.67
N LEU A 79 -2.07 4.23 -2.11
CA LEU A 79 -0.63 4.21 -1.91
C LEU A 79 0.10 4.06 -3.24
N SER A 80 1.37 4.46 -3.24
CA SER A 80 2.28 4.29 -4.37
C SER A 80 3.49 3.50 -3.89
N LEU A 81 3.89 2.49 -4.66
CA LEU A 81 5.08 1.70 -4.33
C LEU A 81 6.32 2.55 -4.52
N ARG A 82 7.18 2.59 -3.48
CA ARG A 82 8.47 3.27 -3.54
C ARG A 82 9.57 2.24 -3.65
N ARG A 83 10.56 2.55 -4.47
CA ARG A 83 11.70 1.67 -4.69
C ARG A 83 12.93 2.19 -4.00
#